data_a8cb463544cc75a9ace20a9216a2e40c
#
_entry.id   a8cb463544cc75a9ace20a9216a2e40c
#
_cell.length_a   1.000
_cell.length_b   1.000
_cell.length_c   1.000
_cell.angle_alpha   90.00
_cell.angle_beta   90.00
_cell.angle_gamma   90.00
#
_symmetry.space_group_name_H-M   'P 1'
#
loop_
_entity.id
_entity.type
_entity.pdbx_description
1 polymer ?
#
loop_
_entity_poly.entity_id
_entity_poly.type
_entity_poly.pdbx_seq_one_letter_code
_entity_poly.pdbx_strand_id
1 'polypeptide(L)'
;MTNSVLRVVEHLRERAHDVLIVAPGAGPDSYRGAPVVRIPALDVPGVGSLPIGVPTRTVLTALAGFRPDVVHLASPFVVGARGLAAARRLRVPSIAVYQTDIAGFAAAYGFGLATRAAWRWVRRLHSRADRTLAPSTDSVEQLRLHGIPRVHRWARGVDIERFSPSHADQALRSELAPNGELLVGFVGRLAPEKEVGRLTALAGVDGIRVVVVGDGPELASLRERLPGAAFLGAKYGDELSAAYASLDVFVHTGPHETFCQAVQEAMASGLPVLAPDAGGPKDLVLPGRTGYLLPADRAGFADALVSKVNDLRDDALRARLGEKARKVVLGRTWPAVCSELVGHYEAVQGRIARAA
;
A
#
# COMPACT_ATOMS: atom_id res chain seq x y z
N MET A 1 -0.10 -5.27 -3.77
CA MET A 1 0.46 -6.58 -3.37
C MET A 1 1.51 -7.09 -4.36
N THR A 2 1.18 -7.28 -5.62
CA THR A 2 2.11 -7.76 -6.66
C THR A 2 3.42 -6.98 -6.73
N ASN A 3 3.37 -5.64 -6.79
CA ASN A 3 4.57 -4.81 -6.88
C ASN A 3 5.56 -5.04 -5.72
N SER A 4 5.08 -5.17 -4.48
CA SER A 4 5.97 -5.42 -3.33
C SER A 4 6.66 -6.78 -3.43
N VAL A 5 5.93 -7.83 -3.88
CA VAL A 5 6.51 -9.16 -4.08
C VAL A 5 7.57 -9.15 -5.17
N LEU A 6 7.29 -8.47 -6.30
CA LEU A 6 8.25 -8.35 -7.40
C LEU A 6 9.55 -7.67 -6.95
N ARG A 7 9.47 -6.57 -6.18
CA ARG A 7 10.65 -5.89 -5.61
C ARG A 7 11.45 -6.77 -4.65
N VAL A 8 10.76 -7.60 -3.85
CA VAL A 8 11.43 -8.58 -2.99
C VAL A 8 12.16 -9.64 -3.83
N VAL A 9 11.53 -10.17 -4.87
CA VAL A 9 12.16 -11.16 -5.76
C VAL A 9 13.38 -10.55 -6.48
N GLU A 10 13.27 -9.35 -7.03
CA GLU A 10 14.38 -8.63 -7.65
C GLU A 10 15.57 -8.53 -6.69
N HIS A 11 15.34 -8.02 -5.49
CA HIS A 11 16.36 -7.83 -4.47
C HIS A 11 17.05 -9.15 -4.04
N LEU A 12 16.28 -10.23 -3.88
CA LEU A 12 16.82 -11.54 -3.52
C LEU A 12 17.66 -12.13 -4.67
N ARG A 13 17.18 -12.02 -5.91
CA ARG A 13 17.91 -12.52 -7.09
C ARG A 13 19.21 -11.75 -7.34
N GLU A 14 19.22 -10.43 -7.15
CA GLU A 14 20.42 -9.59 -7.23
C GLU A 14 21.49 -9.99 -6.19
N ARG A 15 21.08 -10.60 -5.08
CA ARG A 15 21.97 -11.13 -4.04
C ARG A 15 22.24 -12.63 -4.13
N ALA A 16 21.98 -13.22 -5.29
CA ALA A 16 22.21 -14.63 -5.60
C ALA A 16 21.42 -15.61 -4.70
N HIS A 17 20.30 -15.18 -4.11
CA HIS A 17 19.39 -16.12 -3.45
C HIS A 17 18.54 -16.86 -4.49
N ASP A 18 18.31 -18.14 -4.26
CA ASP A 18 17.34 -18.91 -5.03
C ASP A 18 15.92 -18.58 -4.57
N VAL A 19 15.04 -18.32 -5.54
CA VAL A 19 13.66 -17.90 -5.28
C VAL A 19 12.72 -18.77 -6.10
N LEU A 20 11.70 -19.32 -5.46
CA LEU A 20 10.54 -19.96 -6.10
C LEU A 20 9.29 -19.13 -5.81
N ILE A 21 8.54 -18.81 -6.84
CA ILE A 21 7.27 -18.11 -6.72
C ILE A 21 6.14 -19.12 -6.90
N VAL A 22 5.14 -19.12 -6.01
CA VAL A 22 3.89 -19.85 -6.19
C VAL A 22 2.76 -18.85 -6.32
N ALA A 23 2.10 -18.82 -7.47
CA ALA A 23 1.08 -17.82 -7.78
C ALA A 23 -0.19 -18.44 -8.39
N PRO A 24 -1.39 -17.88 -8.08
CA PRO A 24 -2.64 -18.35 -8.69
C PRO A 24 -2.83 -17.80 -10.11
N GLY A 25 -3.59 -18.54 -10.92
CA GLY A 25 -4.02 -18.12 -12.24
C GLY A 25 -2.92 -18.17 -13.31
N ALA A 26 -3.27 -17.68 -14.49
CA ALA A 26 -2.37 -17.60 -15.63
C ALA A 26 -1.30 -16.51 -15.46
N GLY A 27 -0.22 -16.61 -16.21
CA GLY A 27 0.86 -15.63 -16.21
C GLY A 27 2.21 -16.26 -16.59
N PRO A 28 3.32 -15.53 -16.53
CA PRO A 28 4.63 -16.05 -16.90
C PRO A 28 5.08 -17.17 -15.96
N ASP A 29 5.88 -18.10 -16.52
CA ASP A 29 6.46 -19.24 -15.78
C ASP A 29 7.79 -18.89 -15.08
N SER A 30 8.29 -17.67 -15.30
CA SER A 30 9.47 -17.17 -14.63
C SER A 30 9.42 -15.65 -14.46
N TYR A 31 10.14 -15.11 -13.44
CA TYR A 31 10.34 -13.70 -13.24
C TYR A 31 11.77 -13.45 -12.74
N ARG A 32 12.55 -12.63 -13.47
CA ARG A 32 13.97 -12.35 -13.12
C ARG A 32 14.78 -13.63 -12.84
N GLY A 33 14.54 -14.71 -13.62
CA GLY A 33 15.17 -16.00 -13.43
C GLY A 33 14.66 -16.83 -12.25
N ALA A 34 13.68 -16.35 -11.50
CA ALA A 34 12.98 -17.12 -10.49
C ALA A 34 11.83 -17.92 -11.15
N PRO A 35 11.76 -19.26 -11.01
CA PRO A 35 10.64 -20.04 -11.55
C PRO A 35 9.32 -19.68 -10.84
N VAL A 36 8.22 -19.73 -11.59
CA VAL A 36 6.87 -19.47 -11.10
C VAL A 36 6.01 -20.71 -11.27
N VAL A 37 5.66 -21.34 -10.17
CA VAL A 37 4.70 -22.45 -10.16
C VAL A 37 3.27 -21.90 -10.13
N ARG A 38 2.52 -22.15 -11.18
CA ARG A 38 1.12 -21.73 -11.29
C ARG A 38 0.19 -22.76 -10.65
N ILE A 39 -0.79 -22.25 -9.90
CA ILE A 39 -1.87 -23.06 -9.34
C ILE A 39 -3.20 -22.63 -9.92
N PRO A 40 -4.18 -23.55 -10.08
CA PRO A 40 -5.50 -23.19 -10.55
C PRO A 40 -6.12 -22.05 -9.72
N ALA A 41 -6.89 -21.21 -10.38
CA ALA A 41 -7.60 -20.11 -9.74
C ALA A 41 -9.03 -20.01 -10.27
N LEU A 42 -9.92 -19.47 -9.45
CA LEU A 42 -11.29 -19.16 -9.79
C LEU A 42 -11.47 -17.64 -9.73
N ASP A 43 -12.12 -17.09 -10.73
CA ASP A 43 -12.55 -15.70 -10.71
C ASP A 43 -13.86 -15.59 -9.91
N VAL A 44 -13.88 -14.70 -8.91
CA VAL A 44 -15.08 -14.46 -8.11
C VAL A 44 -15.81 -13.24 -8.66
N PRO A 45 -17.04 -13.39 -9.15
CA PRO A 45 -17.83 -12.25 -9.59
C PRO A 45 -18.01 -11.20 -8.49
N GLY A 46 -17.82 -9.93 -8.81
CA GLY A 46 -17.97 -8.81 -7.86
C GLY A 46 -16.74 -8.45 -7.03
N VAL A 47 -15.70 -9.28 -7.01
CA VAL A 47 -14.42 -8.98 -6.33
C VAL A 47 -13.33 -8.69 -7.37
N GLY A 48 -13.60 -7.82 -8.31
CA GLY A 48 -12.74 -7.39 -9.44
C GLY A 48 -11.40 -8.12 -9.56
N SER A 49 -11.07 -8.69 -10.68
CA SER A 49 -9.78 -9.22 -11.20
C SER A 49 -8.77 -9.88 -10.22
N LEU A 50 -9.16 -10.31 -9.03
CA LEU A 50 -8.28 -11.04 -8.11
C LEU A 50 -8.59 -12.54 -8.16
N PRO A 51 -7.81 -13.35 -8.91
CA PRO A 51 -8.01 -14.79 -8.96
C PRO A 51 -7.78 -15.41 -7.57
N ILE A 52 -8.80 -16.09 -7.06
CA ILE A 52 -8.67 -16.86 -5.81
C ILE A 52 -8.09 -18.24 -6.15
N GLY A 53 -6.86 -18.50 -5.71
CA GLY A 53 -6.19 -19.76 -5.97
C GLY A 53 -6.89 -20.94 -5.32
N VAL A 54 -7.11 -21.98 -6.10
CA VAL A 54 -7.67 -23.25 -5.58
C VAL A 54 -6.59 -23.98 -4.78
N PRO A 55 -6.90 -24.41 -3.55
CA PRO A 55 -5.93 -25.09 -2.70
C PRO A 55 -5.63 -26.50 -3.22
N THR A 56 -4.45 -26.69 -3.85
CA THR A 56 -4.00 -27.95 -4.41
C THR A 56 -2.80 -28.55 -3.65
N ARG A 57 -2.48 -29.81 -3.93
CA ARG A 57 -1.24 -30.46 -3.43
C ARG A 57 0.02 -29.89 -4.09
N THR A 58 -0.10 -29.21 -5.20
CA THR A 58 0.99 -28.57 -5.97
C THR A 58 1.87 -27.68 -5.10
N VAL A 59 1.27 -26.91 -4.16
CA VAL A 59 2.04 -26.06 -3.23
C VAL A 59 3.02 -26.89 -2.39
N LEU A 60 2.56 -27.99 -1.82
CA LEU A 60 3.40 -28.87 -1.01
C LEU A 60 4.51 -29.53 -1.87
N THR A 61 4.16 -30.02 -3.05
CA THR A 61 5.12 -30.68 -3.96
C THR A 61 6.19 -29.69 -4.44
N ALA A 62 5.79 -28.46 -4.80
CA ALA A 62 6.71 -27.41 -5.21
C ALA A 62 7.70 -27.04 -4.10
N LEU A 63 7.21 -26.84 -2.86
CA LEU A 63 8.07 -26.55 -1.71
C LEU A 63 8.99 -27.73 -1.36
N ALA A 64 8.49 -28.95 -1.42
CA ALA A 64 9.29 -30.16 -1.14
C ALA A 64 10.42 -30.36 -2.17
N GLY A 65 10.16 -30.10 -3.46
CA GLY A 65 11.16 -30.17 -4.53
C GLY A 65 12.18 -29.04 -4.45
N PHE A 66 11.76 -27.83 -4.14
CA PHE A 66 12.63 -26.66 -4.03
C PHE A 66 13.48 -26.64 -2.74
N ARG A 67 12.98 -27.22 -1.65
CA ARG A 67 13.61 -27.25 -0.31
C ARG A 67 14.03 -25.88 0.19
N PRO A 68 13.07 -24.92 0.36
CA PRO A 68 13.39 -23.56 0.78
C PRO A 68 13.87 -23.51 2.24
N ASP A 69 14.73 -22.55 2.56
CA ASP A 69 15.14 -22.23 3.94
C ASP A 69 14.09 -21.42 4.69
N VAL A 70 13.23 -20.70 3.96
CA VAL A 70 12.13 -19.90 4.52
C VAL A 70 10.97 -19.81 3.54
N VAL A 71 9.75 -19.79 4.05
CA VAL A 71 8.53 -19.56 3.26
C VAL A 71 7.94 -18.19 3.57
N HIS A 72 7.94 -17.32 2.57
CA HIS A 72 7.32 -15.99 2.64
C HIS A 72 5.87 -16.05 2.15
N LEU A 73 4.93 -15.81 3.03
CA LEU A 73 3.50 -15.76 2.74
C LEU A 73 3.10 -14.31 2.49
N ALA A 74 3.19 -13.86 1.24
CA ALA A 74 2.93 -12.47 0.84
C ALA A 74 1.49 -12.02 1.15
N SER A 75 0.54 -12.96 1.11
CA SER A 75 -0.83 -12.75 1.60
C SER A 75 -1.35 -14.11 2.10
N PRO A 76 -1.41 -14.34 3.40
CA PRO A 76 -1.81 -15.63 3.95
C PRO A 76 -3.34 -15.79 3.93
N PHE A 77 -3.96 -15.72 2.75
CA PHE A 77 -5.39 -15.96 2.59
C PHE A 77 -5.65 -17.40 2.14
N VAL A 78 -5.94 -17.69 0.90
CA VAL A 78 -6.22 -19.08 0.44
C VAL A 78 -4.93 -19.81 0.10
N VAL A 79 -4.16 -19.27 -0.86
CA VAL A 79 -2.88 -19.87 -1.29
C VAL A 79 -1.87 -19.86 -0.14
N GLY A 80 -1.77 -18.72 0.55
CA GLY A 80 -0.87 -18.59 1.69
C GLY A 80 -1.22 -19.51 2.86
N ALA A 81 -2.51 -19.85 3.08
CA ALA A 81 -2.89 -20.85 4.07
C ALA A 81 -2.34 -22.26 3.71
N ARG A 82 -2.31 -22.61 2.42
CA ARG A 82 -1.69 -23.86 1.95
C ARG A 82 -0.17 -23.81 2.03
N GLY A 83 0.43 -22.67 1.68
CA GLY A 83 1.87 -22.44 1.89
C GLY A 83 2.27 -22.61 3.34
N LEU A 84 1.52 -22.04 4.28
CA LEU A 84 1.73 -22.20 5.71
C LEU A 84 1.61 -23.68 6.17
N ALA A 85 0.57 -24.39 5.70
CA ALA A 85 0.39 -25.79 6.03
C ALA A 85 1.55 -26.67 5.47
N ALA A 86 2.01 -26.38 4.26
CA ALA A 86 3.14 -27.04 3.63
C ALA A 86 4.46 -26.75 4.37
N ALA A 87 4.74 -25.48 4.69
CA ALA A 87 5.91 -25.08 5.46
C ALA A 87 5.99 -25.83 6.80
N ARG A 88 4.89 -25.88 7.56
CA ARG A 88 4.82 -26.61 8.83
C ARG A 88 5.06 -28.11 8.66
N ARG A 89 4.47 -28.73 7.60
CA ARG A 89 4.68 -30.17 7.33
C ARG A 89 6.13 -30.49 6.98
N LEU A 90 6.79 -29.58 6.28
CA LEU A 90 8.20 -29.70 5.88
C LEU A 90 9.16 -29.18 6.95
N ARG A 91 8.67 -28.65 8.08
CA ARG A 91 9.45 -28.01 9.15
C ARG A 91 10.30 -26.83 8.66
N VAL A 92 9.81 -26.09 7.64
CA VAL A 92 10.45 -24.89 7.12
C VAL A 92 9.88 -23.68 7.84
N PRO A 93 10.71 -22.74 8.32
CA PRO A 93 10.24 -21.49 8.93
C PRO A 93 9.40 -20.66 7.97
N SER A 94 8.42 -19.95 8.52
CA SER A 94 7.47 -19.17 7.73
C SER A 94 7.26 -17.75 8.26
N ILE A 95 7.20 -16.79 7.33
CA ILE A 95 6.84 -15.41 7.61
C ILE A 95 5.53 -15.07 6.90
N ALA A 96 4.56 -14.55 7.66
CA ALA A 96 3.28 -14.09 7.12
C ALA A 96 3.25 -12.56 7.07
N VAL A 97 2.87 -11.99 5.92
CA VAL A 97 2.78 -10.53 5.76
C VAL A 97 1.32 -10.09 5.75
N TYR A 98 0.96 -9.22 6.67
CA TYR A 98 -0.34 -8.57 6.73
C TYR A 98 -0.33 -7.34 5.81
N GLN A 99 -0.85 -7.49 4.59
CA GLN A 99 -0.84 -6.40 3.58
C GLN A 99 -2.23 -5.82 3.29
N THR A 100 -3.28 -6.54 3.65
CA THR A 100 -4.66 -6.16 3.34
C THR A 100 -5.50 -6.29 4.59
N ASP A 101 -6.16 -5.23 4.97
CA ASP A 101 -7.14 -5.25 6.06
C ASP A 101 -8.46 -5.85 5.57
N ILE A 102 -8.51 -7.18 5.53
CA ILE A 102 -9.70 -7.92 5.10
C ILE A 102 -10.88 -7.64 6.04
N ALA A 103 -10.61 -7.46 7.32
CA ALA A 103 -11.65 -7.20 8.31
C ALA A 103 -12.21 -5.77 8.20
N GLY A 104 -11.33 -4.78 7.96
CA GLY A 104 -11.74 -3.40 7.68
C GLY A 104 -12.51 -3.29 6.36
N PHE A 105 -12.09 -4.03 5.32
CA PHE A 105 -12.87 -4.14 4.08
C PHE A 105 -14.27 -4.72 4.34
N ALA A 106 -14.37 -5.83 5.07
CA ALA A 106 -15.67 -6.42 5.39
C ALA A 106 -16.57 -5.45 6.18
N ALA A 107 -15.99 -4.66 7.07
CA ALA A 107 -16.71 -3.63 7.82
C ALA A 107 -17.17 -2.47 6.92
N ALA A 108 -16.30 -1.97 6.03
CA ALA A 108 -16.61 -0.89 5.09
C ALA A 108 -17.75 -1.25 4.10
N TYR A 109 -17.87 -2.54 3.75
CA TYR A 109 -18.95 -3.04 2.91
C TYR A 109 -20.18 -3.56 3.69
N GLY A 110 -20.28 -3.28 4.99
CA GLY A 110 -21.46 -3.61 5.83
C GLY A 110 -21.58 -5.07 6.26
N PHE A 111 -20.54 -5.89 6.09
CA PHE A 111 -20.55 -7.32 6.43
C PHE A 111 -20.13 -7.58 7.90
N GLY A 112 -20.85 -7.05 8.89
CA GLY A 112 -20.48 -7.12 10.31
C GLY A 112 -20.19 -8.52 10.87
N LEU A 113 -20.98 -9.55 10.50
CA LEU A 113 -20.72 -10.95 10.89
C LEU A 113 -19.48 -11.51 10.21
N ALA A 114 -19.24 -11.11 8.94
CA ALA A 114 -18.04 -11.51 8.19
C ALA A 114 -16.75 -10.92 8.80
N THR A 115 -16.82 -9.75 9.43
CA THR A 115 -15.67 -9.13 10.12
C THR A 115 -15.12 -10.01 11.24
N ARG A 116 -15.99 -10.59 12.09
CA ARG A 116 -15.56 -11.51 13.16
C ARG A 116 -14.97 -12.82 12.60
N ALA A 117 -15.53 -13.33 11.51
CA ALA A 117 -15.01 -14.52 10.84
C ALA A 117 -13.66 -14.23 10.19
N ALA A 118 -13.50 -13.06 9.54
CA ALA A 118 -12.25 -12.60 8.96
C ALA A 118 -11.15 -12.50 10.03
N TRP A 119 -11.41 -11.87 11.17
CA TRP A 119 -10.44 -11.79 12.26
C TRP A 119 -10.07 -13.15 12.84
N ARG A 120 -11.03 -14.08 13.01
CA ARG A 120 -10.71 -15.47 13.41
C ARG A 120 -9.81 -16.17 12.41
N TRP A 121 -10.04 -15.96 11.11
CA TRP A 121 -9.22 -16.51 10.03
C TRP A 121 -7.82 -15.91 10.03
N VAL A 122 -7.69 -14.59 10.05
CA VAL A 122 -6.41 -13.87 10.14
C VAL A 122 -5.62 -14.34 11.37
N ARG A 123 -6.23 -14.36 12.55
CA ARG A 123 -5.62 -14.87 13.77
C ARG A 123 -5.14 -16.31 13.62
N ARG A 124 -5.99 -17.20 13.07
CA ARG A 124 -5.63 -18.61 12.88
C ARG A 124 -4.38 -18.78 12.00
N LEU A 125 -4.24 -18.00 10.95
CA LEU A 125 -3.12 -18.09 10.02
C LEU A 125 -1.87 -17.44 10.60
N HIS A 126 -1.96 -16.18 11.00
CA HIS A 126 -0.83 -15.41 11.48
C HIS A 126 -0.23 -15.96 12.79
N SER A 127 -1.05 -16.51 13.69
CA SER A 127 -0.55 -17.16 14.92
C SER A 127 0.22 -18.45 14.67
N ARG A 128 0.08 -19.08 13.51
CA ARG A 128 0.78 -20.31 13.13
C ARG A 128 2.08 -20.05 12.36
N ALA A 129 2.28 -18.84 11.84
CA ALA A 129 3.53 -18.44 11.24
C ALA A 129 4.59 -18.19 12.33
N ASP A 130 5.86 -18.34 12.01
CA ASP A 130 6.97 -18.14 12.94
C ASP A 130 7.17 -16.64 13.21
N ARG A 131 6.77 -15.77 12.26
CA ARG A 131 6.74 -14.32 12.38
C ARG A 131 5.63 -13.74 11.53
N THR A 132 4.99 -12.69 12.04
CA THR A 132 4.06 -11.84 11.28
C THR A 132 4.68 -10.47 11.05
N LEU A 133 4.62 -9.98 9.82
CA LEU A 133 5.05 -8.65 9.45
C LEU A 133 3.83 -7.78 9.11
N ALA A 134 3.81 -6.57 9.62
CA ALA A 134 2.77 -5.58 9.36
C ALA A 134 3.37 -4.24 8.93
N PRO A 135 2.74 -3.49 7.99
CA PRO A 135 3.41 -2.37 7.34
C PRO A 135 3.38 -1.07 8.16
N SER A 136 2.54 -0.95 9.18
CA SER A 136 2.41 0.25 10.02
C SER A 136 2.28 -0.09 11.49
N THR A 137 2.50 0.91 12.34
CA THR A 137 2.32 0.82 13.79
C THR A 137 0.87 0.47 14.13
N ASP A 138 -0.10 1.11 13.48
CA ASP A 138 -1.53 0.85 13.64
C ASP A 138 -1.87 -0.61 13.31
N SER A 139 -1.37 -1.13 12.18
CA SER A 139 -1.56 -2.54 11.81
C SER A 139 -0.92 -3.51 12.81
N VAL A 140 0.24 -3.16 13.38
CA VAL A 140 0.89 -3.97 14.44
C VAL A 140 0.03 -4.01 15.70
N GLU A 141 -0.49 -2.87 16.12
CA GLU A 141 -1.35 -2.76 17.30
C GLU A 141 -2.65 -3.52 17.13
N GLN A 142 -3.33 -3.36 16.00
CA GLN A 142 -4.55 -4.09 15.68
C GLN A 142 -4.34 -5.61 15.69
N LEU A 143 -3.27 -6.10 15.10
CA LEU A 143 -2.96 -7.54 15.11
C LEU A 143 -2.71 -8.05 16.54
N ARG A 144 -2.01 -7.27 17.36
CA ARG A 144 -1.76 -7.61 18.77
C ARG A 144 -3.04 -7.61 19.61
N LEU A 145 -3.92 -6.62 19.43
CA LEU A 145 -5.23 -6.56 20.08
C LEU A 145 -6.11 -7.78 19.74
N HIS A 146 -5.98 -8.33 18.54
CA HIS A 146 -6.65 -9.57 18.14
C HIS A 146 -5.89 -10.84 18.55
N GLY A 147 -4.88 -10.73 19.43
CA GLY A 147 -4.16 -11.85 20.03
C GLY A 147 -3.20 -12.58 19.07
N ILE A 148 -2.68 -11.89 18.06
CA ILE A 148 -1.67 -12.46 17.15
C ILE A 148 -0.28 -12.21 17.74
N PRO A 149 0.50 -13.27 17.99
CA PRO A 149 1.84 -13.15 18.56
C PRO A 149 2.89 -12.87 17.50
N ARG A 150 4.10 -12.48 17.94
CA ARG A 150 5.29 -12.34 17.08
C ARG A 150 5.08 -11.38 15.90
N VAL A 151 4.32 -10.29 16.14
CA VAL A 151 4.09 -9.23 15.15
C VAL A 151 5.24 -8.24 15.20
N HIS A 152 5.82 -7.97 14.04
CA HIS A 152 6.89 -6.99 13.84
C HIS A 152 6.51 -6.02 12.73
N ARG A 153 6.96 -4.78 12.84
CA ARG A 153 6.77 -3.80 11.79
C ARG A 153 7.76 -4.07 10.65
N TRP A 154 7.24 -4.05 9.44
CA TRP A 154 8.00 -4.06 8.19
C TRP A 154 7.25 -3.21 7.18
N ALA A 155 7.71 -1.96 7.02
CA ALA A 155 7.09 -0.99 6.14
C ALA A 155 7.45 -1.27 4.66
N ARG A 156 6.95 -0.43 3.76
CA ARG A 156 7.22 -0.56 2.33
C ARG A 156 8.28 0.42 1.87
N GLY A 157 8.95 0.09 0.79
CA GLY A 157 9.86 0.96 0.08
C GLY A 157 9.15 1.88 -0.92
N VAL A 158 9.86 2.91 -1.35
CA VAL A 158 9.46 3.78 -2.45
C VAL A 158 10.61 3.88 -3.46
N ASP A 159 10.25 4.04 -4.71
CA ASP A 159 11.19 4.30 -5.81
C ASP A 159 11.45 5.82 -5.86
N ILE A 160 12.53 6.25 -5.18
CA ILE A 160 12.87 7.67 -5.02
C ILE A 160 13.44 8.33 -6.29
N GLU A 161 13.83 7.52 -7.27
CA GLU A 161 14.25 7.98 -8.60
C GLU A 161 13.02 8.25 -9.46
N ARG A 162 12.11 7.29 -9.53
CA ARG A 162 10.83 7.44 -10.23
C ARG A 162 9.97 8.55 -9.62
N PHE A 163 9.82 8.59 -8.30
CA PHE A 163 9.05 9.62 -7.61
C PHE A 163 9.98 10.72 -7.11
N SER A 164 10.13 11.75 -7.93
CA SER A 164 11.04 12.88 -7.68
C SER A 164 10.41 14.18 -8.18
N PRO A 165 10.65 15.31 -7.52
CA PRO A 165 10.25 16.63 -8.01
C PRO A 165 10.81 16.95 -9.40
N SER A 166 11.92 16.32 -9.81
CA SER A 166 12.54 16.51 -11.13
C SER A 166 11.70 16.03 -12.31
N HIS A 167 10.63 15.26 -12.04
CA HIS A 167 9.70 14.77 -13.07
C HIS A 167 8.51 15.71 -13.29
N ALA A 168 8.52 16.92 -12.71
CA ALA A 168 7.47 17.91 -12.94
C ALA A 168 7.34 18.23 -14.44
N ASP A 169 6.13 18.11 -14.96
CA ASP A 169 5.78 18.41 -16.35
C ASP A 169 5.10 19.80 -16.40
N GLN A 170 5.85 20.77 -16.95
CA GLN A 170 5.37 22.14 -17.03
C GLN A 170 4.19 22.30 -18.02
N ALA A 171 4.13 21.46 -19.06
CA ALA A 171 3.02 21.48 -20.01
C ALA A 171 1.73 20.99 -19.33
N LEU A 172 1.82 19.83 -18.65
CA LEU A 172 0.72 19.29 -17.85
C LEU A 172 0.27 20.29 -16.77
N ARG A 173 1.23 20.94 -16.09
CA ARG A 173 0.90 21.94 -15.06
C ARG A 173 0.16 23.15 -15.66
N SER A 174 0.60 23.66 -16.81
CA SER A 174 -0.05 24.78 -17.48
C SER A 174 -1.48 24.42 -17.97
N GLU A 175 -1.71 23.20 -18.39
CA GLU A 175 -3.02 22.67 -18.74
C GLU A 175 -3.94 22.60 -17.51
N LEU A 176 -3.41 22.07 -16.40
CA LEU A 176 -4.18 21.88 -15.16
C LEU A 176 -4.46 23.18 -14.41
N ALA A 177 -3.57 24.14 -14.45
CA ALA A 177 -3.66 25.41 -13.73
C ALA A 177 -3.44 26.62 -14.66
N PRO A 178 -4.33 26.86 -15.65
CA PRO A 178 -4.15 27.91 -16.64
C PRO A 178 -4.16 29.32 -16.05
N ASN A 179 -4.76 29.52 -14.87
CA ASN A 179 -4.82 30.79 -14.15
C ASN A 179 -3.93 30.83 -12.90
N GLY A 180 -3.01 29.84 -12.75
CA GLY A 180 -2.14 29.75 -11.59
C GLY A 180 -2.81 29.13 -10.34
N GLU A 181 -3.83 28.30 -10.53
CA GLU A 181 -4.53 27.62 -9.44
C GLU A 181 -3.58 26.70 -8.65
N LEU A 182 -3.82 26.56 -7.35
CA LEU A 182 -3.17 25.57 -6.50
C LEU A 182 -3.67 24.17 -6.85
N LEU A 183 -2.77 23.29 -7.29
CA LEU A 183 -3.10 21.93 -7.70
C LEU A 183 -3.13 20.99 -6.48
N VAL A 184 -4.33 20.61 -6.05
CA VAL A 184 -4.57 19.71 -4.93
C VAL A 184 -4.92 18.33 -5.46
N GLY A 185 -3.99 17.37 -5.33
CA GLY A 185 -4.08 16.06 -5.99
C GLY A 185 -4.48 14.92 -5.09
N PHE A 186 -5.25 13.99 -5.65
CA PHE A 186 -5.50 12.65 -5.13
C PHE A 186 -5.02 11.62 -6.16
N VAL A 187 -4.35 10.58 -5.70
CA VAL A 187 -3.91 9.46 -6.53
C VAL A 187 -4.33 8.15 -5.89
N GLY A 188 -5.10 7.34 -6.62
CA GLY A 188 -5.53 6.03 -6.12
C GLY A 188 -6.77 5.49 -6.79
N ARG A 189 -7.18 4.28 -6.40
CA ARG A 189 -8.44 3.69 -6.85
C ARG A 189 -9.63 4.50 -6.32
N LEU A 190 -10.58 4.80 -7.19
CA LEU A 190 -11.79 5.53 -6.85
C LEU A 190 -12.87 4.55 -6.34
N ALA A 191 -12.76 4.16 -5.07
CA ALA A 191 -13.59 3.13 -4.46
C ALA A 191 -14.08 3.55 -3.06
N PRO A 192 -15.20 2.97 -2.57
CA PRO A 192 -15.83 3.36 -1.30
C PRO A 192 -14.89 3.39 -0.11
N GLU A 193 -13.97 2.42 0.00
CA GLU A 193 -13.01 2.36 1.11
C GLU A 193 -11.95 3.46 1.07
N LYS A 194 -11.81 4.17 -0.05
CA LYS A 194 -10.94 5.34 -0.19
C LYS A 194 -11.64 6.65 0.17
N GLU A 195 -12.94 6.61 0.35
CA GLU A 195 -13.77 7.76 0.72
C GLU A 195 -13.46 9.03 -0.11
N VAL A 196 -13.23 8.83 -1.43
CA VAL A 196 -12.82 9.90 -2.35
C VAL A 196 -13.82 11.07 -2.40
N GLY A 197 -15.06 10.82 -2.02
CA GLY A 197 -16.09 11.85 -1.85
C GLY A 197 -15.75 12.94 -0.83
N ARG A 198 -14.76 12.75 0.06
CA ARG A 198 -14.27 13.79 0.97
C ARG A 198 -13.61 14.97 0.24
N LEU A 199 -13.11 14.76 -0.99
CA LEU A 199 -12.57 15.82 -1.83
C LEU A 199 -13.60 16.88 -2.20
N THR A 200 -14.90 16.56 -2.13
CA THR A 200 -15.97 17.53 -2.41
C THR A 200 -16.01 18.73 -1.45
N ALA A 201 -15.32 18.63 -0.30
CA ALA A 201 -15.12 19.78 0.57
C ALA A 201 -14.36 20.94 -0.11
N LEU A 202 -13.59 20.64 -1.18
CA LEU A 202 -12.88 21.63 -1.98
C LEU A 202 -13.69 22.16 -3.17
N ALA A 203 -14.93 21.71 -3.37
CA ALA A 203 -15.79 22.20 -4.43
C ALA A 203 -16.10 23.70 -4.24
N GLY A 204 -15.85 24.51 -5.28
CA GLY A 204 -16.10 25.96 -5.25
C GLY A 204 -15.12 26.76 -4.39
N VAL A 205 -14.03 26.20 -3.92
CA VAL A 205 -12.96 26.96 -3.27
C VAL A 205 -12.13 27.66 -4.36
N ASP A 206 -12.18 28.98 -4.38
CA ASP A 206 -11.51 29.80 -5.39
C ASP A 206 -9.99 29.60 -5.44
N GLY A 207 -9.42 29.66 -6.63
CA GLY A 207 -7.97 29.55 -6.86
C GLY A 207 -7.37 28.17 -6.53
N ILE A 208 -8.21 27.13 -6.44
CA ILE A 208 -7.81 25.74 -6.23
C ILE A 208 -8.33 24.87 -7.37
N ARG A 209 -7.49 23.99 -7.89
CA ARG A 209 -7.88 22.94 -8.82
C ARG A 209 -7.68 21.58 -8.19
N VAL A 210 -8.74 20.83 -8.02
CA VAL A 210 -8.64 19.41 -7.61
C VAL A 210 -8.22 18.57 -8.80
N VAL A 211 -7.19 17.75 -8.62
CA VAL A 211 -6.68 16.82 -9.64
C VAL A 211 -6.85 15.38 -9.14
N VAL A 212 -7.58 14.56 -9.88
CA VAL A 212 -7.88 13.18 -9.53
C VAL A 212 -7.18 12.25 -10.52
N VAL A 213 -6.24 11.43 -10.01
CA VAL A 213 -5.52 10.41 -10.79
C VAL A 213 -5.97 9.04 -10.32
N GLY A 214 -6.59 8.30 -11.22
CA GLY A 214 -7.10 6.97 -10.93
C GLY A 214 -8.42 6.66 -11.60
N ASP A 215 -8.89 5.45 -11.35
CA ASP A 215 -10.17 4.96 -11.87
C ASP A 215 -10.86 4.10 -10.80
N GLY A 216 -12.16 3.86 -10.99
CA GLY A 216 -12.94 3.01 -10.09
C GLY A 216 -14.42 3.33 -10.07
N PRO A 217 -15.21 2.57 -9.29
CA PRO A 217 -16.66 2.66 -9.25
C PRO A 217 -17.21 4.04 -8.83
N GLU A 218 -16.43 4.81 -8.06
CA GLU A 218 -16.84 6.15 -7.59
C GLU A 218 -16.60 7.27 -8.63
N LEU A 219 -15.98 6.98 -9.80
CA LEU A 219 -15.58 8.01 -10.77
C LEU A 219 -16.76 8.85 -11.27
N ALA A 220 -17.87 8.20 -11.67
CA ALA A 220 -19.04 8.91 -12.20
C ALA A 220 -19.64 9.87 -11.16
N SER A 221 -19.90 9.38 -9.97
CA SER A 221 -20.41 10.18 -8.84
C SER A 221 -19.47 11.32 -8.46
N LEU A 222 -18.16 11.08 -8.48
CA LEU A 222 -17.18 12.11 -8.14
C LEU A 222 -17.14 13.23 -9.19
N ARG A 223 -17.24 12.90 -10.48
CA ARG A 223 -17.32 13.89 -11.57
C ARG A 223 -18.52 14.82 -11.44
N GLU A 224 -19.70 14.28 -11.11
CA GLU A 224 -20.89 15.06 -10.88
C GLU A 224 -20.76 16.04 -9.69
N ARG A 225 -20.08 15.60 -8.64
CA ARG A 225 -19.92 16.36 -7.39
C ARG A 225 -18.72 17.31 -7.39
N LEU A 226 -17.79 17.15 -8.32
CA LEU A 226 -16.60 17.99 -8.53
C LEU A 226 -16.47 18.40 -10.01
N PRO A 227 -17.42 19.15 -10.59
CA PRO A 227 -17.40 19.50 -12.02
C PRO A 227 -16.18 20.33 -12.43
N GLY A 228 -15.58 21.06 -11.48
CA GLY A 228 -14.35 21.84 -11.71
C GLY A 228 -13.04 21.06 -11.58
N ALA A 229 -13.06 19.79 -11.20
CA ALA A 229 -11.85 19.00 -11.03
C ALA A 229 -11.31 18.45 -12.36
N ALA A 230 -9.99 18.24 -12.42
CA ALA A 230 -9.34 17.54 -13.52
C ALA A 230 -9.25 16.04 -13.21
N PHE A 231 -9.74 15.19 -14.10
CA PHE A 231 -9.72 13.74 -13.97
C PHE A 231 -8.78 13.14 -15.03
N LEU A 232 -7.60 12.72 -14.62
CA LEU A 232 -6.54 12.22 -15.52
C LEU A 232 -6.66 10.72 -15.85
N GLY A 233 -7.62 10.02 -15.24
CA GLY A 233 -7.74 8.57 -15.37
C GLY A 233 -6.61 7.82 -14.64
N ALA A 234 -6.51 6.52 -14.86
CA ALA A 234 -5.43 5.71 -14.30
C ALA A 234 -4.11 6.00 -15.02
N LYS A 235 -3.07 6.34 -14.27
CA LYS A 235 -1.71 6.60 -14.76
C LYS A 235 -0.72 5.62 -14.19
N TYR A 236 0.33 5.30 -14.95
CA TYR A 236 1.38 4.35 -14.59
C TYR A 236 2.74 4.87 -15.05
N GLY A 237 3.82 4.29 -14.50
CA GLY A 237 5.19 4.60 -14.93
C GLY A 237 5.50 6.10 -14.86
N ASP A 238 6.02 6.64 -15.94
CA ASP A 238 6.50 8.02 -16.02
C ASP A 238 5.35 9.04 -16.02
N GLU A 239 4.20 8.70 -16.60
CA GLU A 239 3.00 9.54 -16.52
C GLU A 239 2.51 9.71 -15.08
N LEU A 240 2.61 8.66 -14.26
CA LEU A 240 2.26 8.75 -12.85
C LEU A 240 3.26 9.62 -12.08
N SER A 241 4.55 9.47 -12.38
CA SER A 241 5.61 10.31 -11.80
C SER A 241 5.39 11.79 -12.11
N ALA A 242 5.14 12.10 -13.38
CA ALA A 242 4.87 13.46 -13.84
C ALA A 242 3.62 14.05 -13.17
N ALA A 243 2.55 13.24 -13.05
CA ALA A 243 1.34 13.66 -12.38
C ALA A 243 1.59 14.04 -10.92
N TYR A 244 2.31 13.20 -10.14
CA TYR A 244 2.68 13.56 -8.76
C TYR A 244 3.53 14.82 -8.70
N ALA A 245 4.61 14.89 -9.48
CA ALA A 245 5.57 15.97 -9.42
C ALA A 245 5.00 17.31 -9.91
N SER A 246 3.89 17.30 -10.63
CA SER A 246 3.20 18.51 -11.12
C SER A 246 2.14 19.06 -10.14
N LEU A 247 1.86 18.36 -9.03
CA LEU A 247 0.96 18.84 -7.98
C LEU A 247 1.64 19.82 -7.03
N ASP A 248 0.83 20.52 -6.23
CA ASP A 248 1.28 21.41 -5.15
C ASP A 248 1.05 20.79 -3.77
N VAL A 249 -0.05 20.07 -3.59
CA VAL A 249 -0.47 19.44 -2.34
C VAL A 249 -1.03 18.05 -2.65
N PHE A 250 -0.67 17.06 -1.87
CA PHE A 250 -1.28 15.73 -1.97
C PHE A 250 -2.30 15.52 -0.85
N VAL A 251 -3.49 15.03 -1.21
CA VAL A 251 -4.56 14.67 -0.27
C VAL A 251 -4.84 13.18 -0.34
N HIS A 252 -4.77 12.50 0.78
CA HIS A 252 -5.31 11.16 0.97
C HIS A 252 -6.59 11.23 1.79
N THR A 253 -7.62 10.48 1.40
CA THR A 253 -8.96 10.61 1.99
C THR A 253 -9.41 9.38 2.79
N GLY A 254 -8.84 8.19 2.50
CA GLY A 254 -9.26 6.92 3.09
C GLY A 254 -8.67 6.67 4.48
N PRO A 255 -9.47 6.43 5.51
CA PRO A 255 -8.97 6.16 6.86
C PRO A 255 -8.50 4.69 7.04
N HIS A 256 -8.87 3.79 6.13
CA HIS A 256 -8.66 2.34 6.24
C HIS A 256 -7.44 1.86 5.45
N GLU A 257 -6.27 2.43 5.73
CA GLU A 257 -5.02 2.08 5.05
C GLU A 257 -4.09 1.30 5.96
N THR A 258 -3.65 0.13 5.52
CA THR A 258 -2.60 -0.60 6.25
C THR A 258 -1.23 0.08 6.15
N PHE A 259 -0.98 0.84 5.06
CA PHE A 259 0.28 1.57 4.86
C PHE A 259 0.09 2.92 4.16
N CYS A 260 -0.55 2.95 3.00
CA CYS A 260 -0.70 4.07 2.07
C CYS A 260 0.53 4.38 1.22
N GLN A 261 0.75 3.57 0.18
CA GLN A 261 1.85 3.76 -0.77
C GLN A 261 1.79 5.13 -1.47
N ALA A 262 0.58 5.60 -1.81
CA ALA A 262 0.37 6.89 -2.49
C ALA A 262 0.88 8.09 -1.68
N VAL A 263 0.72 8.06 -0.35
CA VAL A 263 1.31 9.08 0.54
C VAL A 263 2.83 9.05 0.46
N GLN A 264 3.45 7.88 0.47
CA GLN A 264 4.90 7.76 0.42
C GLN A 264 5.46 8.21 -0.94
N GLU A 265 4.76 7.93 -2.03
CA GLU A 265 5.09 8.37 -3.40
C GLU A 265 4.95 9.90 -3.54
N ALA A 266 3.90 10.49 -2.98
CA ALA A 266 3.72 11.94 -2.91
C ALA A 266 4.86 12.61 -2.12
N MET A 267 5.21 12.08 -0.95
CA MET A 267 6.33 12.57 -0.15
C MET A 267 7.66 12.48 -0.92
N ALA A 268 7.89 11.40 -1.64
CA ALA A 268 9.08 11.22 -2.49
C ALA A 268 9.10 12.23 -3.64
N SER A 269 7.94 12.61 -4.18
CA SER A 269 7.79 13.68 -5.18
C SER A 269 7.89 15.09 -4.60
N GLY A 270 8.17 15.23 -3.29
CA GLY A 270 8.37 16.52 -2.65
C GLY A 270 7.09 17.26 -2.30
N LEU A 271 5.96 16.55 -2.15
CA LEU A 271 4.68 17.17 -1.84
C LEU A 271 4.39 17.20 -0.33
N PRO A 272 3.86 18.28 0.22
CA PRO A 272 3.20 18.25 1.51
C PRO A 272 1.95 17.39 1.44
N VAL A 273 1.69 16.63 2.51
CA VAL A 273 0.60 15.65 2.54
C VAL A 273 -0.47 16.03 3.55
N LEU A 274 -1.72 15.96 3.13
CA LEU A 274 -2.90 16.01 3.98
C LEU A 274 -3.55 14.61 4.00
N ALA A 275 -3.69 14.01 5.18
CA ALA A 275 -4.22 12.66 5.29
C ALA A 275 -5.03 12.49 6.59
N PRO A 276 -5.96 11.52 6.67
CA PRO A 276 -6.67 11.23 7.92
C PRO A 276 -5.71 10.81 9.04
N ASP A 277 -5.99 11.21 10.26
CA ASP A 277 -5.31 10.71 11.47
C ASP A 277 -5.77 9.27 11.80
N ALA A 278 -5.52 8.38 10.85
CA ALA A 278 -5.88 6.97 10.92
C ALA A 278 -4.95 6.10 10.07
N GLY A 279 -4.76 4.85 10.49
CA GLY A 279 -4.04 3.82 9.74
C GLY A 279 -2.59 4.18 9.40
N GLY A 280 -2.14 3.70 8.25
CA GLY A 280 -0.76 3.84 7.78
C GLY A 280 -0.24 5.26 7.59
N PRO A 281 -1.04 6.25 7.16
CA PRO A 281 -0.61 7.64 7.06
C PRO A 281 -0.01 8.23 8.33
N LYS A 282 -0.44 7.79 9.51
CA LYS A 282 0.10 8.23 10.82
C LYS A 282 1.61 7.95 10.99
N ASP A 283 2.10 6.90 10.35
CA ASP A 283 3.54 6.55 10.39
C ASP A 283 4.38 7.35 9.39
N LEU A 284 3.75 7.98 8.42
CA LEU A 284 4.41 8.68 7.31
C LEU A 284 4.37 10.19 7.49
N VAL A 285 3.20 10.74 7.85
CA VAL A 285 2.98 12.17 7.95
C VAL A 285 3.36 12.67 9.35
N LEU A 286 4.30 13.60 9.40
CA LEU A 286 4.71 14.30 10.63
C LEU A 286 4.01 15.67 10.67
N PRO A 287 3.01 15.88 11.54
CA PRO A 287 2.22 17.11 11.57
C PRO A 287 3.08 18.37 11.71
N GLY A 288 2.81 19.38 10.86
CA GLY A 288 3.56 20.63 10.79
C GLY A 288 4.99 20.52 10.25
N ARG A 289 5.45 19.29 9.90
CA ARG A 289 6.79 19.07 9.34
C ARG A 289 6.77 18.54 7.91
N THR A 290 5.90 17.57 7.60
CA THR A 290 5.79 16.96 6.26
C THR A 290 4.38 17.11 5.68
N GLY A 291 3.47 17.71 6.42
CA GLY A 291 2.08 17.88 6.11
C GLY A 291 1.24 17.89 7.37
N TYR A 292 -0.02 17.48 7.28
CA TYR A 292 -0.94 17.45 8.42
C TYR A 292 -1.79 16.19 8.45
N LEU A 293 -2.05 15.71 9.65
CA LEU A 293 -3.06 14.69 9.91
C LEU A 293 -4.38 15.40 10.25
N LEU A 294 -5.44 15.05 9.55
CA LEU A 294 -6.77 15.64 9.66
C LEU A 294 -7.69 14.70 10.46
N PRO A 295 -8.73 15.22 11.16
CA PRO A 295 -9.69 14.37 11.85
C PRO A 295 -10.19 13.22 10.98
N ALA A 296 -10.29 12.02 11.56
CA ALA A 296 -10.70 10.84 10.80
C ALA A 296 -12.19 10.82 10.47
N ASP A 297 -13.02 11.51 11.27
CA ASP A 297 -14.43 11.68 10.98
C ASP A 297 -14.68 12.57 9.77
N ARG A 298 -15.83 12.41 9.12
CA ARG A 298 -16.11 13.03 7.83
C ARG A 298 -16.27 14.56 7.92
N ALA A 299 -16.91 15.08 8.96
CA ALA A 299 -17.17 16.51 9.11
C ALA A 299 -15.89 17.26 9.49
N GLY A 300 -15.21 16.81 10.53
CA GLY A 300 -13.94 17.41 10.95
C GLY A 300 -12.86 17.33 9.88
N PHE A 301 -12.83 16.26 9.07
CA PHE A 301 -11.93 16.16 7.93
C PHE A 301 -12.19 17.26 6.89
N ALA A 302 -13.47 17.52 6.54
CA ALA A 302 -13.84 18.50 5.52
C ALA A 302 -13.38 19.90 5.92
N ASP A 303 -13.71 20.34 7.13
CA ASP A 303 -13.35 21.66 7.63
C ASP A 303 -11.83 21.84 7.74
N ALA A 304 -11.14 20.82 8.28
CA ALA A 304 -9.69 20.83 8.38
C ALA A 304 -9.00 20.80 7.00
N LEU A 305 -9.55 20.07 6.02
CA LEU A 305 -9.03 20.02 4.65
C LEU A 305 -9.03 21.40 4.04
N VAL A 306 -10.17 22.10 4.05
CA VAL A 306 -10.29 23.46 3.50
C VAL A 306 -9.33 24.43 4.21
N SER A 307 -9.28 24.39 5.55
CA SER A 307 -8.37 25.21 6.34
C SER A 307 -6.92 24.98 5.95
N LYS A 308 -6.47 23.70 5.90
CA LYS A 308 -5.06 23.38 5.63
C LYS A 308 -4.67 23.61 4.18
N VAL A 309 -5.58 23.44 3.22
CA VAL A 309 -5.32 23.81 1.82
C VAL A 309 -5.16 25.35 1.70
N ASN A 310 -5.93 26.14 2.43
CA ASN A 310 -5.75 27.58 2.47
C ASN A 310 -4.41 28.00 3.11
N ASP A 311 -3.98 27.36 4.22
CA ASP A 311 -2.64 27.57 4.80
C ASP A 311 -1.53 27.28 3.77
N LEU A 312 -1.72 26.24 2.96
CA LEU A 312 -0.77 25.79 1.93
C LEU A 312 -0.78 26.64 0.64
N ARG A 313 -1.51 27.74 0.58
CA ARG A 313 -1.33 28.77 -0.45
C ARG A 313 0.00 29.52 -0.28
N ASP A 314 0.54 29.54 0.93
CA ASP A 314 1.87 30.08 1.21
C ASP A 314 2.94 29.16 0.56
N ASP A 315 3.59 29.67 -0.48
CA ASP A 315 4.61 28.96 -1.26
C ASP A 315 5.81 28.52 -0.39
N ALA A 316 6.23 29.37 0.56
CA ALA A 316 7.36 29.08 1.43
C ALA A 316 7.03 27.95 2.41
N LEU A 317 5.83 27.96 2.97
CA LEU A 317 5.33 26.88 3.81
C LEU A 317 5.25 25.56 3.02
N ARG A 318 4.67 25.60 1.83
CA ARG A 318 4.49 24.46 0.94
C ARG A 318 5.83 23.83 0.56
N ALA A 319 6.79 24.64 0.09
CA ALA A 319 8.13 24.20 -0.26
C ALA A 319 8.87 23.58 0.94
N ARG A 320 8.81 24.20 2.12
CA ARG A 320 9.43 23.72 3.34
C ARG A 320 8.88 22.36 3.78
N LEU A 321 7.56 22.16 3.73
CA LEU A 321 6.92 20.90 4.12
C LEU A 321 7.24 19.80 3.09
N GLY A 322 7.19 20.11 1.80
CA GLY A 322 7.50 19.17 0.73
C GLY A 322 8.96 18.69 0.76
N GLU A 323 9.92 19.60 0.95
CA GLU A 323 11.34 19.24 1.12
C GLU A 323 11.53 18.27 2.30
N LYS A 324 10.91 18.57 3.44
CA LYS A 324 10.99 17.69 4.61
C LYS A 324 10.28 16.37 4.39
N ALA A 325 9.15 16.35 3.68
CA ALA A 325 8.44 15.14 3.32
C ALA A 325 9.36 14.20 2.52
N ARG A 326 10.02 14.73 1.47
CA ARG A 326 10.99 13.97 0.68
C ARG A 326 12.14 13.45 1.54
N LYS A 327 12.75 14.27 2.39
CA LYS A 327 13.88 13.87 3.26
C LYS A 327 13.53 12.68 4.16
N VAL A 328 12.31 12.61 4.66
CA VAL A 328 11.86 11.50 5.54
C VAL A 328 11.82 10.16 4.80
N VAL A 329 11.51 10.15 3.50
CA VAL A 329 11.35 8.91 2.74
C VAL A 329 12.58 8.51 1.93
N LEU A 330 13.59 9.37 1.76
CA LEU A 330 14.79 9.08 0.99
C LEU A 330 15.53 7.80 1.44
N GLY A 331 15.55 7.52 2.74
CA GLY A 331 16.15 6.29 3.28
C GLY A 331 15.27 5.04 3.18
N ARG A 332 14.02 5.18 2.73
CA ARG A 332 13.05 4.08 2.65
C ARG A 332 12.96 3.49 1.25
N THR A 333 14.09 3.25 0.63
CA THR A 333 14.15 2.62 -0.69
C THR A 333 13.78 1.14 -0.64
N TRP A 334 13.33 0.57 -1.78
CA TRP A 334 13.05 -0.86 -1.86
C TRP A 334 14.25 -1.73 -1.47
N PRO A 335 15.50 -1.44 -1.90
CA PRO A 335 16.65 -2.19 -1.43
C PRO A 335 16.84 -2.17 0.10
N ALA A 336 16.68 -1.00 0.75
CA ALA A 336 16.79 -0.89 2.21
C ALA A 336 15.74 -1.72 2.94
N VAL A 337 14.47 -1.60 2.52
CA VAL A 337 13.34 -2.33 3.12
C VAL A 337 13.43 -3.83 2.86
N CYS A 338 13.91 -4.25 1.69
CA CYS A 338 14.14 -5.66 1.40
C CYS A 338 15.31 -6.25 2.21
N SER A 339 16.35 -5.45 2.51
CA SER A 339 17.43 -5.87 3.42
C SER A 339 16.91 -6.08 4.85
N GLU A 340 15.99 -5.22 5.35
CA GLU A 340 15.29 -5.45 6.63
C GLU A 340 14.52 -6.79 6.60
N LEU A 341 13.89 -7.14 5.47
CA LEU A 341 13.16 -8.39 5.30
C LEU A 341 14.11 -9.61 5.38
N VAL A 342 15.29 -9.52 4.78
CA VAL A 342 16.31 -10.58 4.90
C VAL A 342 16.68 -10.81 6.36
N GLY A 343 16.89 -9.75 7.15
CA GLY A 343 17.10 -9.88 8.60
C GLY A 343 15.93 -10.55 9.33
N HIS A 344 14.70 -10.38 8.86
CA HIS A 344 13.56 -11.15 9.38
C HIS A 344 13.62 -12.64 9.00
N TYR A 345 14.12 -13.00 7.81
CA TYR A 345 14.31 -14.38 7.39
C TYR A 345 15.37 -15.06 8.26
N GLU A 346 16.53 -14.45 8.44
CA GLU A 346 17.61 -14.95 9.28
C GLU A 346 17.15 -15.19 10.73
N ALA A 347 16.37 -14.26 11.27
CA ALA A 347 15.86 -14.34 12.64
C ALA A 347 14.88 -15.50 12.87
N VAL A 348 14.17 -16.00 11.86
CA VAL A 348 13.31 -17.18 12.00
C VAL A 348 14.08 -18.48 11.76
N GLN A 349 15.09 -18.49 10.88
CA GLN A 349 16.02 -19.59 10.68
C GLN A 349 16.84 -19.89 11.94
N GLY A 350 17.45 -18.87 12.55
CA GLY A 350 18.25 -19.00 13.75
C GLY A 350 17.47 -19.48 14.99
N ARG A 351 16.14 -19.32 15.02
CA ARG A 351 15.28 -19.88 16.08
C ARG A 351 15.12 -21.40 15.98
N ILE A 352 15.02 -21.92 14.79
CA ILE A 352 14.87 -23.39 14.56
C ILE A 352 16.20 -24.07 14.86
N ALA A 353 17.32 -23.50 14.44
CA ALA A 353 18.65 -24.05 14.75
C ALA A 353 18.96 -24.11 16.26
N ARG A 354 18.36 -23.27 17.09
CA ARG A 354 18.51 -23.28 18.57
C ARG A 354 17.50 -24.19 19.28
N ALA A 355 16.44 -24.62 18.60
CA ALA A 355 15.39 -25.46 19.15
C ALA A 355 15.51 -26.93 18.72
N ALA A 356 16.42 -27.25 17.80
CA ALA A 356 16.82 -28.58 17.35
C ALA A 356 18.09 -29.05 18.07
#